data_6383e59cc646efb9293d2d60b72b20e2
#
_entry.id   6383e59cc646efb9293d2d60b72b20e2
#
_cell.length_a   1.000
_cell.length_b   1.000
_cell.length_c   1.000
_cell.angle_alpha   90.00
_cell.angle_beta   90.00
_cell.angle_gamma   90.00
#
_symmetry.space_group_name_H-M   'P 1'
#
loop_
_entity.id
_entity.type
_entity.pdbx_description
1 polymer ?
#
loop_
_entity_poly.entity_id
_entity_poly.type
_entity_poly.pdbx_seq_one_letter_code
_entity_poly.pdbx_strand_id
1 'polypeptide(L)'
;MKSYLAVFTLVFALVFVGCASDKELLKKTKSNDIEVTVTADKLIKDYKDNEVKADDMYKDKVIAVSGEVAEIKKDLGGFPILLLKAPKRWIKVHCKCAKETSSKVAKINKGDKVTVKGVCLGKLGNVNLGGCIPQ
;
A
#
# COMPACT_ATOMS: atom_id res chain seq x y z
N MET A 1 -46.73 18.58 -35.91
CA MET A 1 -45.27 18.46 -35.90
C MET A 1 -44.82 18.38 -34.45
N LYS A 2 -44.37 17.23 -34.03
CA LYS A 2 -43.84 17.06 -32.66
C LYS A 2 -42.35 17.25 -32.70
N SER A 3 -41.85 18.35 -32.15
CA SER A 3 -40.43 18.57 -31.94
C SER A 3 -40.00 17.78 -30.73
N TYR A 4 -39.30 16.69 -30.94
CA TYR A 4 -38.62 16.01 -29.83
C TYR A 4 -37.34 16.76 -29.54
N LEU A 5 -37.39 17.62 -28.53
CA LEU A 5 -36.17 18.14 -27.91
C LEU A 5 -35.54 16.95 -27.16
N ALA A 6 -34.55 16.32 -27.78
CA ALA A 6 -33.70 15.40 -27.08
C ALA A 6 -32.84 16.22 -26.12
N VAL A 7 -33.25 16.27 -24.87
CA VAL A 7 -32.42 16.77 -23.80
C VAL A 7 -31.33 15.70 -23.58
N PHE A 8 -30.20 15.88 -24.23
CA PHE A 8 -28.98 15.16 -23.92
C PHE A 8 -28.48 15.69 -22.56
N THR A 9 -29.00 15.10 -21.50
CA THR A 9 -28.36 15.25 -20.18
C THR A 9 -27.03 14.56 -20.27
N LEU A 10 -26.01 15.35 -20.55
CA LEU A 10 -24.62 14.94 -20.43
C LEU A 10 -24.37 14.71 -18.91
N VAL A 11 -24.56 13.47 -18.49
CA VAL A 11 -24.11 13.05 -17.15
C VAL A 11 -22.60 13.10 -17.19
N PHE A 12 -22.05 14.23 -16.78
CA PHE A 12 -20.64 14.36 -16.46
C PHE A 12 -20.41 13.47 -15.24
N ALA A 13 -20.09 12.20 -15.48
CA ALA A 13 -19.55 11.35 -14.43
C ALA A 13 -18.22 11.97 -14.05
N LEU A 14 -18.22 12.79 -13.01
CA LEU A 14 -17.02 13.20 -12.30
C LEU A 14 -16.38 11.92 -11.77
N VAL A 15 -15.48 11.35 -12.58
CA VAL A 15 -14.56 10.34 -12.10
C VAL A 15 -13.62 11.05 -11.14
N PHE A 16 -13.99 11.05 -9.87
CA PHE A 16 -13.05 11.38 -8.83
C PHE A 16 -11.97 10.30 -8.85
N VAL A 17 -10.87 10.57 -9.55
CA VAL A 17 -9.62 9.86 -9.34
C VAL A 17 -9.07 10.37 -7.99
N GLY A 18 -9.75 10.01 -6.91
CA GLY A 18 -9.27 10.23 -5.56
C GLY A 18 -8.34 9.10 -5.16
N CYS A 19 -7.32 9.38 -4.34
CA CYS A 19 -6.55 8.34 -3.66
C CYS A 19 -7.53 7.38 -2.98
N ALA A 20 -7.34 6.06 -3.17
CA ALA A 20 -8.14 5.05 -2.51
C ALA A 20 -8.12 5.26 -1.00
N SER A 21 -9.28 5.22 -0.35
CA SER A 21 -9.37 5.36 1.10
C SER A 21 -8.72 4.16 1.80
N ASP A 22 -8.32 4.32 3.07
CA ASP A 22 -7.76 3.22 3.87
C ASP A 22 -8.70 2.00 3.91
N LYS A 23 -10.03 2.22 3.91
CA LYS A 23 -11.04 1.16 3.86
C LYS A 23 -11.02 0.40 2.53
N GLU A 24 -10.89 1.11 1.42
CA GLU A 24 -10.81 0.51 0.09
C GLU A 24 -9.52 -0.29 -0.08
N LEU A 25 -8.39 0.24 0.39
CA LEU A 25 -7.12 -0.46 0.38
C LEU A 25 -7.19 -1.76 1.20
N LEU A 26 -7.76 -1.69 2.41
CA LEU A 26 -7.96 -2.87 3.25
C LEU A 26 -8.87 -3.89 2.58
N LYS A 27 -9.98 -3.45 1.98
CA LYS A 27 -10.89 -4.33 1.25
C LYS A 27 -10.15 -5.03 0.10
N LYS A 28 -9.36 -4.29 -0.66
CA LYS A 28 -8.54 -4.85 -1.73
C LYS A 28 -7.53 -5.87 -1.22
N THR A 29 -6.85 -5.57 -0.13
CA THR A 29 -5.90 -6.50 0.51
C THR A 29 -6.57 -7.80 0.96
N LYS A 30 -7.77 -7.72 1.53
CA LYS A 30 -8.52 -8.90 2.01
C LYS A 30 -9.10 -9.75 0.89
N SER A 31 -9.63 -9.10 -0.16
CA SER A 31 -10.39 -9.77 -1.22
C SER A 31 -9.55 -10.33 -2.36
N ASN A 32 -8.29 -9.92 -2.47
CA ASN A 32 -7.41 -10.35 -3.54
C ASN A 32 -6.27 -11.22 -3.02
N ASP A 33 -5.86 -12.16 -3.86
CA ASP A 33 -4.68 -12.96 -3.63
C ASP A 33 -3.41 -12.12 -3.75
N ILE A 34 -2.33 -12.60 -3.15
CA ILE A 34 -1.02 -11.98 -3.29
C ILE A 34 -0.55 -12.17 -4.73
N GLU A 35 -0.36 -11.05 -5.43
CA GLU A 35 0.10 -11.05 -6.82
C GLU A 35 1.62 -11.15 -6.93
N VAL A 36 2.34 -10.57 -5.97
CA VAL A 36 3.80 -10.58 -5.92
C VAL A 36 4.28 -10.77 -4.49
N THR A 37 5.24 -11.66 -4.31
CA THR A 37 5.97 -11.83 -3.05
C THR A 37 7.39 -11.32 -3.23
N VAL A 38 7.83 -10.42 -2.38
CA VAL A 38 9.11 -9.72 -2.52
C VAL A 38 9.71 -9.39 -1.16
N THR A 39 11.04 -9.34 -1.08
CA THR A 39 11.73 -8.83 0.11
C THR A 39 11.76 -7.29 0.10
N ALA A 40 11.84 -6.68 1.27
CA ALA A 40 11.99 -5.22 1.39
C ALA A 40 13.25 -4.72 0.65
N ASP A 41 14.35 -5.46 0.71
CA ASP A 41 15.58 -5.10 0.00
C ASP A 41 15.39 -5.08 -1.52
N LYS A 42 14.79 -6.13 -2.07
CA LYS A 42 14.53 -6.20 -3.52
C LYS A 42 13.54 -5.14 -3.98
N LEU A 43 12.45 -4.94 -3.24
CA LEU A 43 11.44 -3.92 -3.55
C LEU A 43 12.07 -2.52 -3.62
N ILE A 44 12.85 -2.16 -2.61
CA ILE A 44 13.55 -0.87 -2.56
C ILE A 44 14.58 -0.76 -3.68
N LYS A 45 15.33 -1.83 -3.93
CA LYS A 45 16.32 -1.86 -5.02
C LYS A 45 15.66 -1.61 -6.37
N ASP A 46 14.57 -2.29 -6.67
CA ASP A 46 13.86 -2.14 -7.94
C ASP A 46 13.36 -0.70 -8.15
N TYR A 47 12.81 -0.07 -7.09
CA TYR A 47 12.41 1.34 -7.14
C TYR A 47 13.57 2.31 -7.29
N LYS A 48 14.72 2.00 -6.72
CA LYS A 48 15.93 2.83 -6.89
C LYS A 48 16.55 2.70 -8.27
N ASP A 49 16.52 1.51 -8.83
CA ASP A 49 17.13 1.24 -10.14
C ASP A 49 16.29 1.82 -11.29
N ASN A 50 14.97 1.65 -11.23
CA ASN A 50 14.04 2.16 -12.24
C ASN A 50 12.62 2.26 -11.68
N GLU A 51 12.24 3.46 -11.25
CA GLU A 51 10.95 3.72 -10.61
C GLU A 51 9.76 3.43 -11.52
N VAL A 52 9.88 3.74 -12.82
CA VAL A 52 8.82 3.48 -13.82
C VAL A 52 8.58 1.98 -13.98
N LYS A 53 9.66 1.21 -14.11
CA LYS A 53 9.57 -0.25 -14.21
C LYS A 53 9.04 -0.86 -12.91
N ALA A 54 9.47 -0.36 -11.76
CA ALA A 54 9.01 -0.83 -10.47
C ALA A 54 7.51 -0.56 -10.27
N ASP A 55 7.00 0.58 -10.70
CA ASP A 55 5.56 0.86 -10.70
C ASP A 55 4.79 -0.16 -11.54
N ASP A 56 5.25 -0.51 -12.72
CA ASP A 56 4.63 -1.55 -13.54
C ASP A 56 4.60 -2.93 -12.86
N MET A 57 5.63 -3.23 -12.06
CA MET A 57 5.74 -4.51 -11.36
C MET A 57 4.89 -4.57 -10.09
N TYR A 58 4.74 -3.47 -9.36
CA TYR A 58 4.25 -3.48 -7.98
C TYR A 58 3.06 -2.56 -7.70
N LYS A 59 3.00 -1.38 -8.32
CA LYS A 59 2.01 -0.36 -7.97
C LYS A 59 0.59 -0.83 -8.22
N ASP A 60 -0.29 -0.51 -7.29
CA ASP A 60 -1.71 -0.90 -7.28
C ASP A 60 -1.97 -2.40 -7.17
N LYS A 61 -0.94 -3.20 -6.95
CA LYS A 61 -1.05 -4.64 -6.73
C LYS A 61 -1.05 -4.98 -5.24
N VAL A 62 -1.68 -6.10 -4.91
CA VAL A 62 -1.58 -6.71 -3.58
C VAL A 62 -0.28 -7.50 -3.53
N ILE A 63 0.63 -7.07 -2.69
CA ILE A 63 1.95 -7.69 -2.55
C ILE A 63 2.20 -8.15 -1.12
N ALA A 64 3.03 -9.16 -0.96
CA ALA A 64 3.57 -9.57 0.34
C ALA A 64 5.03 -9.17 0.41
N VAL A 65 5.37 -8.35 1.39
CA VAL A 65 6.74 -7.86 1.60
C VAL A 65 7.29 -8.43 2.90
N SER A 66 8.44 -9.07 2.81
CA SER A 66 9.17 -9.59 3.96
C SER A 66 10.37 -8.71 4.30
N GLY A 67 10.56 -8.43 5.57
CA GLY A 67 11.68 -7.63 6.01
C GLY A 67 11.80 -7.56 7.53
N GLU A 68 12.87 -6.93 7.99
CA GLU A 68 13.10 -6.69 9.41
C GLU A 68 12.46 -5.37 9.84
N VAL A 69 11.75 -5.40 10.96
CA VAL A 69 11.09 -4.21 11.51
C VAL A 69 12.15 -3.25 12.06
N ALA A 70 12.23 -2.08 11.46
CA ALA A 70 13.10 -0.99 11.91
C ALA A 70 12.42 -0.10 12.94
N GLU A 71 11.11 0.12 12.80
CA GLU A 71 10.34 1.01 13.65
C GLU A 71 8.87 0.62 13.65
N ILE A 72 8.21 0.83 14.78
CA ILE A 72 6.77 0.66 14.96
C ILE A 72 6.22 1.95 15.54
N LYS A 73 5.24 2.55 14.90
CA LYS A 73 4.62 3.81 15.34
C LYS A 73 3.16 3.89 14.96
N LYS A 74 2.51 4.97 15.32
CA LYS A 74 1.17 5.34 14.86
C LYS A 74 1.24 6.63 14.06
N ASP A 75 0.37 6.77 13.08
CA ASP A 75 0.13 8.07 12.45
C ASP A 75 -0.88 8.90 13.26
N LEU A 76 -1.16 10.13 12.79
CA LEU A 76 -2.10 11.04 13.45
C LEU A 76 -3.54 10.48 13.49
N GLY A 77 -3.90 9.61 12.55
CA GLY A 77 -5.19 8.96 12.50
C GLY A 77 -5.30 7.71 13.40
N GLY A 78 -4.21 7.33 14.07
CA GLY A 78 -4.15 6.16 14.94
C GLY A 78 -3.91 4.85 14.20
N PHE A 79 -3.51 4.89 12.93
CA PHE A 79 -3.15 3.69 12.16
C PHE A 79 -1.76 3.20 12.57
N PRO A 80 -1.60 1.90 12.86
CA PRO A 80 -0.28 1.34 13.11
C PRO A 80 0.59 1.41 11.85
N ILE A 81 1.84 1.80 12.02
CA ILE A 81 2.82 1.88 10.94
C ILE A 81 3.99 0.95 11.27
N LEU A 82 4.31 0.06 10.34
CA LEU A 82 5.52 -0.75 10.36
C LEU A 82 6.49 -0.22 9.31
N LEU A 83 7.70 0.10 9.72
CA LEU A 83 8.80 0.42 8.82
C LEU A 83 9.72 -0.78 8.71
N LEU A 84 9.80 -1.34 7.50
CA LEU A 84 10.70 -2.46 7.22
C LEU A 84 11.99 -1.92 6.61
N LYS A 85 13.11 -2.30 7.17
CA LYS A 85 14.42 -1.90 6.67
C LYS A 85 14.95 -2.88 5.63
N ALA A 86 15.80 -2.37 4.76
CA ALA A 86 16.66 -3.16 3.92
C ALA A 86 18.12 -2.93 4.30
N PRO A 87 18.96 -3.95 4.27
CA PRO A 87 20.38 -3.79 4.57
C PRO A 87 21.04 -2.72 3.69
N LYS A 88 21.83 -1.84 4.29
CA LYS A 88 22.61 -0.79 3.58
C LYS A 88 21.77 0.23 2.81
N ARG A 89 20.48 0.41 3.16
CA ARG A 89 19.61 1.37 2.48
C ARG A 89 18.98 2.34 3.48
N TRP A 90 18.93 3.61 3.09
CA TRP A 90 18.27 4.67 3.86
C TRP A 90 16.74 4.62 3.73
N ILE A 91 16.25 4.23 2.55
CA ILE A 91 14.84 4.10 2.26
C ILE A 91 14.31 2.83 2.93
N LYS A 92 13.11 2.92 3.48
CA LYS A 92 12.39 1.82 4.12
C LYS A 92 11.11 1.49 3.35
N VAL A 93 10.49 0.37 3.66
CA VAL A 93 9.13 0.09 3.25
C VAL A 93 8.20 0.56 4.36
N HIS A 94 7.36 1.52 4.05
CA HIS A 94 6.38 2.10 4.96
C HIS A 94 5.05 1.37 4.81
N CYS A 95 4.69 0.55 5.79
CA CYS A 95 3.47 -0.24 5.80
C CYS A 95 2.44 0.40 6.74
N LYS A 96 1.44 1.07 6.17
CA LYS A 96 0.30 1.58 6.93
C LYS A 96 -0.70 0.45 7.14
N CYS A 97 -0.77 -0.06 8.37
CA CYS A 97 -1.62 -1.19 8.72
C CYS A 97 -3.04 -0.74 9.04
N ALA A 98 -4.02 -1.62 8.81
CA ALA A 98 -5.39 -1.37 9.20
C ALA A 98 -5.52 -1.24 10.72
N LYS A 99 -6.40 -0.36 11.20
CA LYS A 99 -6.62 -0.16 12.65
C LYS A 99 -7.02 -1.45 13.35
N GLU A 100 -7.79 -2.30 12.70
CA GLU A 100 -8.22 -3.60 13.25
C GLU A 100 -7.06 -4.57 13.48
N THR A 101 -5.88 -4.32 12.91
CA THR A 101 -4.67 -5.13 13.13
C THR A 101 -3.83 -4.66 14.32
N SER A 102 -4.27 -3.63 15.04
CA SER A 102 -3.50 -3.02 16.13
C SER A 102 -3.05 -4.02 17.20
N SER A 103 -3.91 -4.96 17.57
CA SER A 103 -3.56 -6.01 18.55
C SER A 103 -2.48 -6.96 18.01
N LYS A 104 -2.49 -7.22 16.72
CA LYS A 104 -1.48 -8.06 16.06
C LYS A 104 -0.15 -7.32 15.96
N VAL A 105 -0.19 -6.05 15.57
CA VAL A 105 1.01 -5.19 15.50
C VAL A 105 1.63 -4.99 16.89
N ALA A 106 0.81 -4.88 17.94
CA ALA A 106 1.30 -4.73 19.31
C ALA A 106 2.18 -5.89 19.80
N LYS A 107 2.10 -7.05 19.17
CA LYS A 107 2.92 -8.24 19.47
C LYS A 107 4.22 -8.28 18.69
N ILE A 108 4.40 -7.40 17.73
CA ILE A 108 5.61 -7.31 16.90
C ILE A 108 6.61 -6.41 17.63
N ASN A 109 7.87 -6.80 17.60
CA ASN A 109 8.97 -6.03 18.18
C ASN A 109 9.91 -5.52 17.09
N LYS A 110 10.56 -4.41 17.40
CA LYS A 110 11.68 -3.90 16.58
C LYS A 110 12.75 -4.98 16.47
N GLY A 111 13.21 -5.23 15.24
CA GLY A 111 14.16 -6.29 14.93
C GLY A 111 13.54 -7.60 14.48
N ASP A 112 12.23 -7.80 14.67
CA ASP A 112 11.54 -8.99 14.18
C ASP A 112 11.53 -9.03 12.65
N LYS A 113 11.62 -10.24 12.11
CA LYS A 113 11.36 -10.48 10.68
C LYS A 113 9.87 -10.76 10.50
N VAL A 114 9.24 -10.00 9.64
CA VAL A 114 7.79 -10.10 9.38
C VAL A 114 7.51 -10.13 7.88
N THR A 115 6.34 -10.64 7.54
CA THR A 115 5.75 -10.51 6.21
C THR A 115 4.47 -9.72 6.32
N VAL A 116 4.32 -8.71 5.49
CA VAL A 116 3.15 -7.82 5.48
C VAL A 116 2.49 -7.89 4.11
N LYS A 117 1.20 -8.15 4.09
CA LYS A 117 0.36 -8.11 2.89
C LYS A 117 -0.28 -6.72 2.79
N GLY A 118 -0.20 -6.09 1.64
CA GLY A 118 -0.82 -4.78 1.42
C GLY A 118 -0.80 -4.36 -0.04
N VAL A 119 -1.43 -3.24 -0.34
CA VAL A 119 -1.44 -2.65 -1.67
C VAL A 119 -0.24 -1.72 -1.82
N CYS A 120 0.58 -1.95 -2.83
CA CYS A 120 1.70 -1.07 -3.13
C CYS A 120 1.18 0.25 -3.72
N LEU A 121 1.60 1.36 -3.12
CA LEU A 121 1.22 2.73 -3.53
C LEU A 121 2.34 3.45 -4.30
N GLY A 122 3.47 2.79 -4.49
CA GLY A 122 4.63 3.39 -5.14
C GLY A 122 5.60 4.04 -4.16
N LYS A 123 6.57 4.77 -4.71
CA LYS A 123 7.63 5.41 -3.93
C LYS A 123 7.37 6.91 -3.79
N LEU A 124 7.28 7.37 -2.56
CA LEU A 124 7.29 8.77 -2.17
C LEU A 124 8.12 8.87 -0.89
N GLY A 125 9.39 9.23 -1.04
CA GLY A 125 10.38 9.06 0.03
C GLY A 125 10.67 7.58 0.27
N ASN A 126 9.90 6.93 1.09
CA ASN A 126 9.88 5.47 1.25
C ASN A 126 9.04 4.80 0.15
N VAL A 127 9.15 3.48 0.03
CA VAL A 127 8.17 2.69 -0.72
C VAL A 127 6.97 2.45 0.18
N ASN A 128 5.79 2.84 -0.26
CA ASN A 128 4.59 2.89 0.59
C ASN A 128 3.62 1.76 0.26
N LEU A 129 3.13 1.09 1.29
CA LEU A 129 2.02 0.14 1.22
C LEU A 129 0.86 0.63 2.08
N GLY A 130 -0.37 0.44 1.60
CA GLY A 130 -1.58 0.76 2.33
C GLY A 130 -2.49 -0.45 2.55
N GLY A 131 -3.42 -0.34 3.49
CA GLY A 131 -4.33 -1.42 3.86
C GLY A 131 -3.60 -2.68 4.33
N CYS A 132 -2.47 -2.52 5.02
CA CYS A 132 -1.58 -3.61 5.37
C CYS A 132 -2.12 -4.51 6.47
N ILE A 133 -1.85 -5.80 6.32
CA ILE A 133 -2.17 -6.84 7.29
C ILE A 133 -0.89 -7.64 7.52
N PRO A 134 -0.30 -7.61 8.73
CA PRO A 134 0.80 -8.52 9.09
C PRO A 134 0.34 -9.98 8.99
N GLN A 135 1.16 -10.81 8.43
CA GLN A 135 0.87 -12.24 8.24
C GLN A 135 1.33 -13.08 9.42
#